data_b62841d6bb213b60cd71f500995b4731
#
_entry.id   b62841d6bb213b60cd71f500995b4731
#
_cell.length_a   1.000
_cell.length_b   1.000
_cell.length_c   1.000
_cell.angle_alpha   90.00
_cell.angle_beta   90.00
_cell.angle_gamma   90.00
#
_symmetry.space_group_name_H-M   'P 1'
#
loop_
_entity.id
_entity.type
_entity.pdbx_description
1 polymer ?
#
loop_
_entity_poly.entity_id
_entity_poly.type
_entity_poly.pdbx_seq_one_letter_code
_entity_poly.pdbx_strand_id
1 'polypeptide(L)'
;MSLFNKIKSVFNSSSDDVPDDVPDAQTIYFKNGEMYKVYPSDKESWYDARYLVSDGVKYDLENLDDLKRIPVPKFPAHQNMMEGYGVTGNLDYVLRMKAGNFYNRKDKIMCSACLWKCTELMLAHPLSWEESHFYRIVQWHVEMGMFDEADKAEKYIYSVLDHDANYQQLINHIKDNPEYKKQQEAFHKKNSMRKEYYHIFYELPELAPKSFSAYSRMKNAQTKNFLKLKDQAIKHGISIS
;
A
#
# COMPACT_ATOMS: atom_id res chain seq x y z
N MET A 1 9.35 -18.88 -17.30
CA MET A 1 8.99 -17.66 -18.09
C MET A 1 8.61 -16.59 -17.12
N SER A 2 9.35 -15.47 -17.13
CA SER A 2 9.13 -14.35 -16.19
C SER A 2 7.78 -13.70 -16.44
N LEU A 3 7.14 -13.23 -15.35
CA LEU A 3 5.91 -12.43 -15.36
C LEU A 3 6.02 -11.23 -16.33
N PHE A 4 7.23 -10.70 -16.51
CA PHE A 4 7.59 -9.64 -17.46
C PHE A 4 7.30 -9.99 -18.94
N ASN A 5 7.45 -11.25 -19.35
CA ASN A 5 7.17 -11.64 -20.73
C ASN A 5 5.68 -11.81 -21.03
N LYS A 6 4.85 -12.05 -20.00
CA LYS A 6 3.40 -12.08 -20.14
C LYS A 6 2.80 -10.67 -20.27
N ILE A 7 3.43 -9.67 -19.65
CA ILE A 7 2.99 -8.27 -19.74
C ILE A 7 3.23 -7.71 -21.15
N LYS A 8 4.33 -8.10 -21.82
CA LYS A 8 4.62 -7.65 -23.19
C LYS A 8 3.64 -8.14 -24.26
N SER A 9 2.93 -9.25 -24.04
CA SER A 9 2.00 -9.80 -25.02
C SER A 9 0.59 -9.18 -25.00
N VAL A 10 0.24 -8.39 -23.97
CA VAL A 10 -1.07 -7.74 -23.83
C VAL A 10 -1.10 -6.36 -24.52
N PHE A 11 0.05 -5.84 -24.96
CA PHE A 11 0.24 -4.46 -25.38
C PHE A 11 0.09 -4.18 -26.90
N ASN A 12 -0.53 -5.07 -27.65
CA ASN A 12 -0.85 -4.82 -29.08
C ASN A 12 -2.32 -4.40 -29.25
N SER A 13 -2.75 -3.31 -28.61
CA SER A 13 -4.03 -2.68 -28.92
C SER A 13 -3.82 -1.32 -29.59
N SER A 14 -4.44 -1.18 -30.75
CA SER A 14 -4.68 -0.04 -31.64
C SER A 14 -3.99 1.31 -31.32
N SER A 15 -3.35 1.84 -32.35
CA SER A 15 -2.61 3.11 -32.42
C SER A 15 -3.45 4.39 -32.24
N ASP A 16 -4.73 4.30 -31.91
CA ASP A 16 -5.66 5.42 -32.08
C ASP A 16 -5.84 6.31 -30.83
N ASP A 17 -5.27 5.92 -29.68
CA ASP A 17 -5.44 6.64 -28.41
C ASP A 17 -4.14 7.32 -27.91
N VAL A 18 -3.17 7.58 -28.77
CA VAL A 18 -1.96 8.32 -28.37
C VAL A 18 -2.26 9.82 -28.45
N PRO A 19 -2.17 10.57 -27.32
CA PRO A 19 -2.24 12.02 -27.40
C PRO A 19 -1.12 12.56 -28.30
N ASP A 20 -1.41 13.56 -29.12
CA ASP A 20 -0.44 14.21 -30.02
C ASP A 20 0.78 14.80 -29.31
N ASP A 21 0.70 14.99 -27.97
CA ASP A 21 1.77 15.43 -27.08
C ASP A 21 2.28 14.23 -26.27
N VAL A 22 3.30 13.53 -26.76
CA VAL A 22 4.06 12.55 -25.95
C VAL A 22 4.89 13.34 -24.94
N PRO A 23 4.59 13.28 -23.63
CA PRO A 23 5.34 14.06 -22.66
C PRO A 23 6.79 13.53 -22.59
N ASP A 24 7.77 14.44 -22.41
CA ASP A 24 9.19 14.10 -22.18
C ASP A 24 9.37 13.24 -20.92
N ALA A 25 8.43 13.32 -19.99
CA ALA A 25 8.40 12.54 -18.76
C ALA A 25 7.59 11.25 -18.94
N GLN A 26 7.98 10.21 -18.23
CA GLN A 26 7.28 8.92 -18.26
C GLN A 26 5.82 9.05 -17.89
N THR A 27 4.95 8.62 -18.77
CA THR A 27 3.49 8.63 -18.61
C THR A 27 2.95 7.20 -18.66
N ILE A 28 2.06 6.88 -17.74
CA ILE A 28 1.38 5.60 -17.68
C ILE A 28 -0.10 5.82 -18.03
N TYR A 29 -0.62 4.99 -18.90
CA TYR A 29 -1.99 5.08 -19.40
C TYR A 29 -2.84 3.94 -18.88
N PHE A 30 -4.01 4.29 -18.33
CA PHE A 30 -5.04 3.37 -17.89
C PHE A 30 -6.35 3.64 -18.62
N LYS A 31 -7.08 2.55 -18.92
CA LYS A 31 -8.44 2.62 -19.41
C LYS A 31 -9.27 1.58 -18.66
N ASN A 32 -10.38 2.00 -18.07
CA ASN A 32 -11.18 1.15 -17.20
C ASN A 32 -10.37 0.48 -16.06
N GLY A 33 -9.33 1.17 -15.57
CA GLY A 33 -8.44 0.65 -14.52
C GLY A 33 -7.33 -0.28 -15.04
N GLU A 34 -7.31 -0.68 -16.29
CA GLU A 34 -6.26 -1.51 -16.87
C GLU A 34 -5.17 -0.66 -17.52
N MET A 35 -3.92 -1.03 -17.24
CA MET A 35 -2.79 -0.36 -17.87
C MET A 35 -2.61 -0.83 -19.30
N TYR A 36 -2.59 0.11 -20.25
CA TYR A 36 -2.43 -0.20 -21.66
C TYR A 36 -1.17 0.37 -22.30
N LYS A 37 -0.52 1.38 -21.69
CA LYS A 37 0.68 1.95 -22.25
C LYS A 37 1.59 2.66 -21.24
N VAL A 38 2.92 2.65 -21.49
CA VAL A 38 3.92 3.40 -20.72
C VAL A 38 4.82 4.14 -21.68
N TYR A 39 5.03 5.43 -21.43
CA TYR A 39 5.94 6.29 -22.21
C TYR A 39 6.94 7.01 -21.30
N PRO A 40 8.16 7.25 -21.78
CA PRO A 40 8.78 6.64 -22.97
C PRO A 40 8.97 5.13 -22.76
N SER A 41 8.85 4.38 -23.88
CA SER A 41 8.82 2.91 -23.88
C SER A 41 10.17 2.25 -23.53
N ASP A 42 11.25 2.98 -23.58
CA ASP A 42 12.63 2.53 -23.31
C ASP A 42 13.01 2.61 -21.83
N LYS A 43 12.20 3.24 -20.98
CA LYS A 43 12.43 3.28 -19.54
C LYS A 43 11.70 2.12 -18.87
N GLU A 44 12.47 1.21 -18.27
CA GLU A 44 11.93 0.06 -17.54
C GLU A 44 11.39 0.41 -16.14
N SER A 45 11.67 1.61 -15.66
CA SER A 45 11.40 2.01 -14.29
C SER A 45 10.08 2.77 -14.17
N TRP A 46 9.11 2.15 -13.56
CA TRP A 46 7.83 2.77 -13.16
C TRP A 46 8.01 3.80 -12.03
N TYR A 47 9.16 3.78 -11.38
CA TYR A 47 9.50 4.70 -10.29
C TYR A 47 9.55 6.14 -10.73
N ASP A 48 9.93 6.36 -11.99
CA ASP A 48 10.12 7.69 -12.56
C ASP A 48 8.85 8.23 -13.23
N ALA A 49 7.74 7.48 -13.15
CA ALA A 49 6.48 7.95 -13.73
C ALA A 49 6.10 9.33 -13.17
N ARG A 50 5.98 10.29 -14.04
CA ARG A 50 5.57 11.66 -13.72
C ARG A 50 4.06 11.80 -13.84
N TYR A 51 3.48 11.19 -14.86
CA TYR A 51 2.09 11.35 -15.18
C TYR A 51 1.36 10.01 -15.23
N LEU A 52 0.11 10.06 -14.83
CA LEU A 52 -0.86 8.99 -15.02
C LEU A 52 -2.03 9.56 -15.81
N VAL A 53 -2.39 8.89 -16.90
CA VAL A 53 -3.60 9.21 -17.67
C VAL A 53 -4.60 8.09 -17.42
N SER A 54 -5.72 8.42 -16.79
CA SER A 54 -6.80 7.49 -16.55
C SER A 54 -8.06 7.97 -17.22
N ASP A 55 -8.59 7.13 -18.13
CA ASP A 55 -9.78 7.43 -18.91
C ASP A 55 -9.75 8.84 -19.56
N GLY A 56 -8.61 9.19 -20.14
CA GLY A 56 -8.36 10.47 -20.82
C GLY A 56 -8.04 11.66 -19.91
N VAL A 57 -8.08 11.49 -18.59
CA VAL A 57 -7.73 12.56 -17.64
C VAL A 57 -6.28 12.38 -17.18
N LYS A 58 -5.48 13.44 -17.31
CA LYS A 58 -4.08 13.46 -16.90
C LYS A 58 -3.93 13.89 -15.43
N TYR A 59 -3.15 13.13 -14.68
CA TYR A 59 -2.79 13.40 -13.29
C TYR A 59 -1.28 13.51 -13.17
N ASP A 60 -0.78 14.54 -12.49
CA ASP A 60 0.62 14.67 -12.12
C ASP A 60 0.87 13.96 -10.79
N LEU A 61 1.62 12.86 -10.82
CA LEU A 61 1.94 12.06 -9.63
C LEU A 61 2.89 12.77 -8.65
N GLU A 62 3.36 13.95 -8.99
CA GLU A 62 4.12 14.84 -8.11
C GLU A 62 3.28 16.02 -7.59
N ASN A 63 1.97 16.00 -7.87
CA ASN A 63 1.02 16.98 -7.37
C ASN A 63 0.06 16.32 -6.38
N LEU A 64 -0.03 16.88 -5.17
CA LEU A 64 -0.84 16.32 -4.08
C LEU A 64 -2.33 16.28 -4.42
N ASP A 65 -2.84 17.32 -5.07
CA ASP A 65 -4.27 17.39 -5.40
C ASP A 65 -4.62 16.45 -6.55
N ASP A 66 -3.72 16.25 -7.49
CA ASP A 66 -3.88 15.26 -8.55
C ASP A 66 -3.88 13.83 -7.98
N LEU A 67 -2.95 13.51 -7.09
CA LEU A 67 -2.94 12.21 -6.40
C LEU A 67 -4.26 11.92 -5.69
N LYS A 68 -4.82 12.90 -4.99
CA LYS A 68 -6.12 12.74 -4.30
C LYS A 68 -7.28 12.50 -5.27
N ARG A 69 -7.23 13.11 -6.47
CA ARG A 69 -8.28 13.02 -7.48
C ARG A 69 -8.22 11.77 -8.35
N ILE A 70 -7.13 10.98 -8.31
CA ILE A 70 -7.06 9.72 -9.05
C ILE A 70 -8.29 8.88 -8.71
N PRO A 71 -9.08 8.45 -9.73
CA PRO A 71 -10.30 7.71 -9.49
C PRO A 71 -10.02 6.33 -8.91
N VAL A 72 -10.87 5.91 -7.98
CA VAL A 72 -10.90 4.53 -7.51
C VAL A 72 -11.92 3.77 -8.35
N PRO A 73 -11.53 2.72 -9.08
CA PRO A 73 -12.45 1.94 -9.90
C PRO A 73 -13.60 1.39 -9.04
N LYS A 74 -14.81 1.40 -9.62
CA LYS A 74 -15.97 0.77 -8.99
C LYS A 74 -16.14 -0.62 -9.59
N PHE A 75 -16.23 -1.61 -8.72
CA PHE A 75 -16.41 -3.00 -9.13
C PHE A 75 -17.85 -3.44 -8.92
N PRO A 76 -18.42 -4.22 -9.86
CA PRO A 76 -19.68 -4.91 -9.64
C PRO A 76 -19.54 -5.91 -8.47
N ALA A 77 -20.59 -6.04 -7.66
CA ALA A 77 -20.58 -6.91 -6.49
C ALA A 77 -20.29 -8.40 -6.79
N HIS A 78 -20.51 -8.82 -8.04
CA HIS A 78 -20.29 -10.19 -8.52
C HIS A 78 -18.98 -10.37 -9.27
N GLN A 79 -18.14 -9.35 -9.36
CA GLN A 79 -16.84 -9.45 -10.05
C GLN A 79 -15.94 -10.44 -9.29
N ASN A 80 -15.29 -11.33 -10.03
CA ASN A 80 -14.39 -12.29 -9.40
C ASN A 80 -13.10 -11.61 -8.90
N MET A 81 -12.47 -12.27 -7.92
CA MET A 81 -11.29 -11.74 -7.24
C MET A 81 -10.12 -11.46 -8.20
N MET A 82 -9.92 -12.31 -9.22
CA MET A 82 -8.80 -12.16 -10.14
C MET A 82 -8.99 -11.00 -11.11
N GLU A 83 -10.20 -10.74 -11.54
CA GLU A 83 -10.55 -9.57 -12.36
C GLU A 83 -10.33 -8.29 -11.55
N GLY A 84 -10.81 -8.26 -10.30
CA GLY A 84 -10.59 -7.13 -9.40
C GLY A 84 -9.10 -6.84 -9.17
N TYR A 85 -8.29 -7.88 -8.96
CA TYR A 85 -6.85 -7.73 -8.81
C TYR A 85 -6.18 -7.18 -10.08
N GLY A 86 -6.59 -7.64 -11.26
CA GLY A 86 -6.07 -7.13 -12.54
C GLY A 86 -6.24 -5.62 -12.68
N VAL A 87 -7.37 -5.10 -12.22
CA VAL A 87 -7.67 -3.66 -12.30
C VAL A 87 -6.95 -2.86 -11.21
N THR A 88 -7.07 -3.25 -9.93
CA THR A 88 -6.50 -2.47 -8.81
C THR A 88 -5.00 -2.70 -8.64
N GLY A 89 -4.51 -3.90 -8.94
CA GLY A 89 -3.14 -4.30 -8.65
C GLY A 89 -2.10 -3.52 -9.44
N ASN A 90 -2.41 -3.16 -10.69
CA ASN A 90 -1.49 -2.38 -11.52
C ASN A 90 -1.35 -0.94 -11.01
N LEU A 91 -2.47 -0.31 -10.70
CA LEU A 91 -2.47 1.07 -10.20
C LEU A 91 -1.88 1.14 -8.78
N ASP A 92 -2.25 0.20 -7.91
CA ASP A 92 -1.62 0.05 -6.58
C ASP A 92 -0.11 -0.09 -6.69
N TYR A 93 0.37 -0.94 -7.62
CA TYR A 93 1.80 -1.14 -7.83
C TYR A 93 2.51 0.16 -8.19
N VAL A 94 1.99 0.91 -9.15
CA VAL A 94 2.55 2.22 -9.56
C VAL A 94 2.61 3.18 -8.38
N LEU A 95 1.52 3.32 -7.65
CA LEU A 95 1.44 4.25 -6.51
C LEU A 95 2.35 3.82 -5.34
N ARG A 96 2.49 2.51 -5.08
CA ARG A 96 3.46 2.02 -4.08
C ARG A 96 4.89 2.31 -4.47
N MET A 97 5.23 2.14 -5.75
CA MET A 97 6.56 2.48 -6.23
C MET A 97 6.82 3.98 -6.09
N LYS A 98 5.83 4.80 -6.42
CA LYS A 98 5.91 6.25 -6.24
C LYS A 98 6.02 6.65 -4.76
N ALA A 99 5.26 6.01 -3.88
CA ALA A 99 5.40 6.17 -2.43
C ALA A 99 6.83 5.88 -1.95
N GLY A 100 7.46 4.81 -2.47
CA GLY A 100 8.87 4.48 -2.19
C GLY A 100 9.83 5.59 -2.61
N ASN A 101 9.61 6.21 -3.77
CA ASN A 101 10.41 7.35 -4.21
C ASN A 101 10.28 8.57 -3.29
N PHE A 102 9.05 8.91 -2.91
CA PHE A 102 8.81 10.00 -1.96
C PHE A 102 9.40 9.70 -0.58
N TYR A 103 9.29 8.46 -0.12
CA TYR A 103 9.92 8.00 1.12
C TYR A 103 11.44 8.25 1.10
N ASN A 104 12.12 7.84 0.01
CA ASN A 104 13.56 8.01 -0.15
C ASN A 104 13.96 9.51 -0.21
N ARG A 105 13.11 10.35 -0.81
CA ARG A 105 13.28 11.81 -0.85
C ARG A 105 12.89 12.51 0.46
N LYS A 106 12.40 11.75 1.46
CA LYS A 106 11.88 12.25 2.75
C LYS A 106 10.64 13.14 2.62
N ASP A 107 9.94 13.04 1.52
CA ASP A 107 8.66 13.71 1.30
C ASP A 107 7.52 12.88 1.90
N LYS A 108 7.31 13.06 3.19
CA LYS A 108 6.32 12.29 3.96
C LYS A 108 4.88 12.56 3.50
N ILE A 109 4.58 13.78 3.08
CA ILE A 109 3.23 14.19 2.67
C ILE A 109 2.84 13.47 1.39
N MET A 110 3.69 13.52 0.37
CA MET A 110 3.45 12.85 -0.90
C MET A 110 3.48 11.33 -0.75
N CYS A 111 4.38 10.80 0.07
CA CYS A 111 4.41 9.37 0.39
C CYS A 111 3.09 8.92 1.03
N SER A 112 2.62 9.65 2.05
CA SER A 112 1.34 9.37 2.71
C SER A 112 0.16 9.44 1.74
N ALA A 113 0.12 10.44 0.85
CA ALA A 113 -0.94 10.55 -0.15
C ALA A 113 -0.99 9.35 -1.11
N CYS A 114 0.16 8.88 -1.57
CA CYS A 114 0.22 7.64 -2.36
C CYS A 114 -0.26 6.41 -1.57
N LEU A 115 0.12 6.29 -0.30
CA LEU A 115 -0.31 5.19 0.56
C LEU A 115 -1.82 5.20 0.82
N TRP A 116 -2.40 6.37 1.04
CA TRP A 116 -3.85 6.51 1.18
C TRP A 116 -4.58 6.11 -0.10
N LYS A 117 -4.09 6.53 -1.26
CA LYS A 117 -4.69 6.12 -2.53
C LYS A 117 -4.56 4.61 -2.76
N CYS A 118 -3.43 3.99 -2.40
CA CYS A 118 -3.29 2.53 -2.40
C CYS A 118 -4.34 1.87 -1.48
N THR A 119 -4.58 2.43 -0.29
CA THR A 119 -5.60 1.91 0.64
C THR A 119 -6.99 1.94 0.00
N GLU A 120 -7.37 3.05 -0.60
CA GLU A 120 -8.66 3.20 -1.29
C GLU A 120 -8.82 2.17 -2.42
N LEU A 121 -7.77 1.97 -3.23
CA LEU A 121 -7.78 0.98 -4.32
C LEU A 121 -7.92 -0.45 -3.81
N MET A 122 -7.19 -0.80 -2.76
CA MET A 122 -7.25 -2.14 -2.17
C MET A 122 -8.62 -2.41 -1.53
N LEU A 123 -9.19 -1.42 -0.85
CA LEU A 123 -10.51 -1.53 -0.22
C LEU A 123 -11.67 -1.50 -1.22
N ALA A 124 -11.44 -1.01 -2.44
CA ALA A 124 -12.43 -1.12 -3.52
C ALA A 124 -12.69 -2.57 -3.95
N HIS A 125 -11.70 -3.47 -3.75
CA HIS A 125 -11.83 -4.90 -4.02
C HIS A 125 -11.07 -5.72 -2.96
N PRO A 126 -11.56 -5.76 -1.71
CA PRO A 126 -10.81 -6.30 -0.57
C PRO A 126 -10.49 -7.80 -0.70
N LEU A 127 -11.31 -8.58 -1.41
CA LEU A 127 -11.07 -10.00 -1.64
C LEU A 127 -9.81 -10.32 -2.47
N SER A 128 -9.28 -9.32 -3.19
CA SER A 128 -8.05 -9.48 -3.99
C SER A 128 -6.78 -9.40 -3.15
N TRP A 129 -6.89 -9.07 -1.87
CA TRP A 129 -5.74 -8.72 -1.03
C TRP A 129 -5.74 -9.51 0.27
N GLU A 130 -4.55 -9.98 0.66
CA GLU A 130 -4.38 -10.52 2.00
C GLU A 130 -4.39 -9.39 3.04
N GLU A 131 -4.88 -9.66 4.23
CA GLU A 131 -4.91 -8.70 5.35
C GLU A 131 -3.53 -8.06 5.60
N SER A 132 -2.46 -8.83 5.40
CA SER A 132 -1.08 -8.36 5.54
C SER A 132 -0.71 -7.21 4.60
N HIS A 133 -1.38 -7.07 3.44
CA HIS A 133 -1.15 -5.99 2.49
C HIS A 133 -1.71 -4.67 3.02
N PHE A 134 -2.92 -4.69 3.57
CA PHE A 134 -3.51 -3.51 4.22
C PHE A 134 -2.63 -3.03 5.38
N TYR A 135 -2.14 -3.95 6.18
CA TYR A 135 -1.31 -3.62 7.33
C TYR A 135 0.04 -3.00 6.97
N ARG A 136 0.55 -3.28 5.77
CA ARG A 136 1.79 -2.67 5.26
C ARG A 136 1.68 -1.16 5.15
N ILE A 137 0.51 -0.65 4.79
CA ILE A 137 0.26 0.78 4.67
C ILE A 137 0.37 1.45 6.04
N VAL A 138 -0.26 0.88 7.05
CA VAL A 138 -0.14 1.33 8.45
C VAL A 138 1.34 1.35 8.87
N GLN A 139 2.07 0.28 8.56
CA GLN A 139 3.47 0.16 8.89
C GLN A 139 4.34 1.28 8.29
N TRP A 140 4.10 1.66 7.04
CA TRP A 140 4.88 2.73 6.39
C TRP A 140 4.65 4.08 7.05
N HIS A 141 3.43 4.40 7.43
CA HIS A 141 3.14 5.62 8.19
C HIS A 141 3.92 5.65 9.51
N VAL A 142 3.97 4.53 10.22
CA VAL A 142 4.78 4.42 11.45
C VAL A 142 6.26 4.62 11.17
N GLU A 143 6.79 3.98 10.13
CA GLU A 143 8.21 4.12 9.74
C GLU A 143 8.59 5.55 9.42
N MET A 144 7.62 6.34 8.92
CA MET A 144 7.78 7.77 8.69
C MET A 144 7.60 8.62 9.95
N GLY A 145 7.21 8.01 11.09
CA GLY A 145 6.86 8.72 12.32
C GLY A 145 5.53 9.48 12.23
N MET A 146 4.64 9.07 11.32
CA MET A 146 3.29 9.63 11.14
C MET A 146 2.28 8.76 11.89
N PHE A 147 2.36 8.75 13.21
CA PHE A 147 1.60 7.82 14.07
C PHE A 147 0.10 8.06 14.02
N ASP A 148 -0.33 9.33 13.97
CA ASP A 148 -1.74 9.68 13.85
C ASP A 148 -2.33 9.19 12.52
N GLU A 149 -1.57 9.29 11.43
CA GLU A 149 -1.99 8.78 10.13
C GLU A 149 -2.01 7.24 10.10
N ALA A 150 -1.08 6.59 10.81
CA ALA A 150 -1.08 5.15 10.98
C ALA A 150 -2.34 4.66 11.71
N ASP A 151 -2.72 5.31 12.81
CA ASP A 151 -3.92 5.00 13.59
C ASP A 151 -5.20 5.25 12.78
N LYS A 152 -5.27 6.37 12.05
CA LYS A 152 -6.39 6.66 11.15
C LYS A 152 -6.51 5.60 10.04
N ALA A 153 -5.39 5.21 9.42
CA ALA A 153 -5.39 4.21 8.37
C ALA A 153 -5.84 2.84 8.89
N GLU A 154 -5.37 2.40 10.06
CA GLU A 154 -5.80 1.16 10.69
C GLU A 154 -7.31 1.16 10.97
N LYS A 155 -7.81 2.21 11.62
CA LYS A 155 -9.24 2.36 11.93
C LYS A 155 -10.10 2.37 10.66
N TYR A 156 -9.68 3.09 9.64
CA TYR A 156 -10.39 3.16 8.37
C TYR A 156 -10.45 1.80 7.68
N ILE A 157 -9.31 1.10 7.57
CA ILE A 157 -9.23 -0.22 6.94
C ILE A 157 -10.21 -1.18 7.62
N TYR A 158 -10.13 -1.34 8.92
CA TYR A 158 -11.02 -2.27 9.63
C TYR A 158 -12.48 -1.84 9.58
N SER A 159 -12.78 -0.53 9.66
CA SER A 159 -14.16 -0.07 9.51
C SER A 159 -14.78 -0.46 8.16
N VAL A 160 -13.99 -0.49 7.08
CA VAL A 160 -14.48 -0.92 5.76
C VAL A 160 -14.58 -2.44 5.69
N LEU A 161 -13.54 -3.17 6.11
CA LEU A 161 -13.51 -4.64 6.05
C LEU A 161 -14.60 -5.28 6.92
N ASP A 162 -14.86 -4.73 8.08
CA ASP A 162 -15.89 -5.24 9.01
C ASP A 162 -17.32 -5.07 8.46
N HIS A 163 -17.53 -4.12 7.56
CA HIS A 163 -18.82 -3.87 6.92
C HIS A 163 -18.95 -4.44 5.49
N ASP A 164 -17.87 -4.96 4.91
CA ASP A 164 -17.92 -5.60 3.61
C ASP A 164 -18.50 -7.02 3.71
N ALA A 165 -19.74 -7.20 3.23
CA ALA A 165 -20.45 -8.46 3.35
C ALA A 165 -19.73 -9.64 2.66
N ASN A 166 -19.10 -9.40 1.50
CA ASN A 166 -18.37 -10.43 0.78
C ASN A 166 -17.09 -10.83 1.51
N TYR A 167 -16.36 -9.84 2.05
CA TYR A 167 -15.18 -10.09 2.85
C TYR A 167 -15.54 -10.86 4.12
N GLN A 168 -16.59 -10.47 4.84
CA GLN A 168 -17.06 -11.15 6.03
C GLN A 168 -17.54 -12.57 5.72
N GLN A 169 -18.20 -12.81 4.59
CA GLN A 169 -18.58 -14.14 4.15
C GLN A 169 -17.35 -15.02 3.91
N LEU A 170 -16.30 -14.50 3.24
CA LEU A 170 -15.06 -15.22 3.05
C LEU A 170 -14.40 -15.56 4.37
N ILE A 171 -14.26 -14.60 5.29
CA ILE A 171 -13.67 -14.82 6.61
C ILE A 171 -14.47 -15.88 7.38
N ASN A 172 -15.79 -15.82 7.35
CA ASN A 172 -16.64 -16.82 7.99
C ASN A 172 -16.47 -18.22 7.41
N HIS A 173 -16.22 -18.33 6.11
CA HIS A 173 -15.99 -19.61 5.45
C HIS A 173 -14.63 -20.24 5.83
N ILE A 174 -13.59 -19.43 5.95
CA ILE A 174 -12.22 -19.91 6.18
C ILE A 174 -11.77 -19.91 7.65
N LYS A 175 -12.52 -19.25 8.54
CA LYS A 175 -12.15 -19.08 9.97
C LYS A 175 -11.86 -20.39 10.70
N ASP A 176 -12.50 -21.49 10.30
CA ASP A 176 -12.32 -22.81 10.92
C ASP A 176 -11.20 -23.64 10.30
N ASN A 177 -10.60 -23.16 9.21
CA ASN A 177 -9.45 -23.80 8.59
C ASN A 177 -8.23 -23.71 9.52
N PRO A 178 -7.58 -24.86 9.88
CA PRO A 178 -6.45 -24.87 10.81
C PRO A 178 -5.24 -24.05 10.32
N GLU A 179 -4.97 -24.05 9.02
CA GLU A 179 -3.86 -23.27 8.45
C GLU A 179 -4.15 -21.76 8.53
N TYR A 180 -5.38 -21.37 8.24
CA TYR A 180 -5.83 -19.98 8.42
C TYR A 180 -5.70 -19.51 9.87
N LYS A 181 -6.16 -20.33 10.84
CA LYS A 181 -6.01 -20.03 12.28
C LYS A 181 -4.55 -19.78 12.65
N LYS A 182 -3.66 -20.67 12.20
CA LYS A 182 -2.22 -20.54 12.47
C LYS A 182 -1.63 -19.26 11.85
N GLN A 183 -2.04 -18.92 10.63
CA GLN A 183 -1.62 -17.66 9.97
C GLN A 183 -2.15 -16.44 10.73
N GLN A 184 -3.40 -16.46 11.15
CA GLN A 184 -4.01 -15.38 11.93
C GLN A 184 -3.34 -15.22 13.30
N GLU A 185 -3.08 -16.30 14.01
CA GLU A 185 -2.36 -16.25 15.30
C GLU A 185 -0.97 -15.63 15.13
N ALA A 186 -0.22 -16.03 14.08
CA ALA A 186 1.09 -15.47 13.78
C ALA A 186 0.99 -13.97 13.42
N PHE A 187 -0.03 -13.61 12.65
CA PHE A 187 -0.32 -12.23 12.27
C PHE A 187 -0.71 -11.37 13.48
N HIS A 188 -1.64 -11.82 14.32
CA HIS A 188 -2.04 -11.11 15.53
C HIS A 188 -0.91 -10.97 16.54
N LYS A 189 -0.12 -12.02 16.74
CA LYS A 189 1.09 -11.94 17.57
C LYS A 189 2.06 -10.88 17.07
N LYS A 190 2.31 -10.85 15.76
CA LYS A 190 3.17 -9.85 15.13
C LYS A 190 2.60 -8.43 15.25
N ASN A 191 1.28 -8.29 15.15
CA ASN A 191 0.62 -7.00 15.23
C ASN A 191 0.49 -6.48 16.66
N SER A 192 0.26 -7.34 17.66
CA SER A 192 0.28 -6.92 19.06
C SER A 192 1.66 -6.34 19.42
N MET A 193 2.74 -7.01 19.00
CA MET A 193 4.09 -6.47 19.17
C MET A 193 4.27 -5.12 18.45
N ARG A 194 3.68 -4.95 17.25
CA ARG A 194 3.73 -3.67 16.53
C ARG A 194 2.97 -2.56 17.27
N LYS A 195 1.80 -2.85 17.82
CA LYS A 195 1.02 -1.87 18.60
C LYS A 195 1.80 -1.39 19.83
N GLU A 196 2.50 -2.31 20.50
CA GLU A 196 3.38 -1.94 21.61
C GLU A 196 4.56 -1.06 21.15
N TYR A 197 5.17 -1.36 20.00
CA TYR A 197 6.19 -0.48 19.40
C TYR A 197 5.64 0.90 19.08
N TYR A 198 4.43 0.98 18.53
CA TYR A 198 3.80 2.24 18.16
C TYR A 198 3.53 3.10 19.38
N HIS A 199 3.02 2.49 20.44
CA HIS A 199 2.82 3.20 21.69
C HIS A 199 4.13 3.77 22.24
N ILE A 200 5.19 2.98 22.25
CA ILE A 200 6.52 3.43 22.70
C ILE A 200 7.04 4.57 21.81
N PHE A 201 6.92 4.46 20.50
CA PHE A 201 7.39 5.49 19.58
C PHE A 201 6.53 6.75 19.58
N TYR A 202 5.25 6.63 19.91
CA TYR A 202 4.38 7.77 20.12
C TYR A 202 4.80 8.58 21.35
N GLU A 203 5.05 7.90 22.46
CA GLU A 203 5.45 8.53 23.72
C GLU A 203 6.93 8.99 23.70
N LEU A 204 7.81 8.25 23.02
CA LEU A 204 9.25 8.52 22.91
C LEU A 204 9.70 8.53 21.43
N PRO A 205 9.39 9.59 20.68
CA PRO A 205 9.72 9.67 19.25
C PRO A 205 11.20 9.54 18.93
N GLU A 206 12.08 9.89 19.86
CA GLU A 206 13.53 9.76 19.73
C GLU A 206 14.00 8.30 19.66
N LEU A 207 13.21 7.34 20.18
CA LEU A 207 13.49 5.91 20.08
C LEU A 207 13.04 5.29 18.76
N ALA A 208 12.24 6.03 17.96
CA ALA A 208 11.77 5.54 16.68
C ALA A 208 12.95 5.34 15.70
N PRO A 209 12.92 4.27 14.90
CA PRO A 209 13.94 4.04 13.89
C PRO A 209 14.00 5.18 12.87
N LYS A 210 15.22 5.69 12.63
CA LYS A 210 15.43 6.83 11.72
C LYS A 210 15.40 6.46 10.23
N SER A 211 15.24 5.18 9.90
CA SER A 211 15.19 4.72 8.51
C SER A 211 14.45 3.39 8.38
N PHE A 212 13.90 3.13 7.20
CA PHE A 212 13.29 1.84 6.85
C PHE A 212 14.22 0.65 7.13
N SER A 213 15.49 0.76 6.77
CA SER A 213 16.49 -0.28 7.02
C SER A 213 16.72 -0.53 8.52
N ALA A 214 16.72 0.52 9.34
CA ALA A 214 16.83 0.39 10.79
C ALA A 214 15.59 -0.28 11.39
N TYR A 215 14.40 0.11 10.94
CA TYR A 215 13.14 -0.51 11.36
C TYR A 215 13.05 -1.99 10.94
N SER A 216 13.39 -2.31 9.70
CA SER A 216 13.38 -3.68 9.19
C SER A 216 14.35 -4.59 9.97
N ARG A 217 15.54 -4.09 10.30
CA ARG A 217 16.49 -4.82 11.15
C ARG A 217 15.97 -5.04 12.57
N MET A 218 15.33 -4.03 13.14
CA MET A 218 14.71 -4.14 14.46
C MET A 218 13.56 -5.16 14.45
N LYS A 219 12.73 -5.15 13.42
CA LYS A 219 11.65 -6.10 13.22
C LYS A 219 12.14 -7.54 13.07
N ASN A 220 13.24 -7.77 12.35
CA ASN A 220 13.80 -9.10 12.13
C ASN A 220 14.55 -9.64 13.37
N ALA A 221 15.07 -8.77 14.22
CA ALA A 221 15.71 -9.10 15.51
C ALA A 221 14.73 -9.12 16.69
N GLN A 222 13.49 -9.43 16.44
CA GLN A 222 12.26 -9.08 17.15
C GLN A 222 12.30 -9.15 18.68
N THR A 223 12.85 -10.21 19.27
CA THR A 223 12.69 -10.42 20.72
C THR A 223 13.68 -9.59 21.52
N LYS A 224 14.94 -9.60 21.15
CA LYS A 224 16.00 -8.95 21.93
C LYS A 224 15.94 -7.42 21.89
N ASN A 225 15.66 -6.87 20.72
CA ASN A 225 15.56 -5.42 20.54
C ASN A 225 14.25 -4.88 21.12
N PHE A 226 13.17 -5.66 21.02
CA PHE A 226 11.91 -5.32 21.66
C PHE A 226 12.00 -5.27 23.18
N LEU A 227 12.59 -6.27 23.81
CA LEU A 227 12.80 -6.27 25.26
C LEU A 227 13.63 -5.06 25.71
N LYS A 228 14.69 -4.73 24.97
CA LYS A 228 15.48 -3.52 25.26
C LYS A 228 14.67 -2.24 25.13
N LEU A 229 13.80 -2.16 24.12
CA LEU A 229 12.93 -1.02 23.92
C LEU A 229 11.89 -0.92 25.04
N LYS A 230 11.29 -2.03 25.46
CA LYS A 230 10.40 -2.09 26.63
C LYS A 230 11.10 -1.59 27.90
N ASP A 231 12.29 -2.09 28.15
CA ASP A 231 13.08 -1.66 29.32
C ASP A 231 13.38 -0.16 29.31
N GLN A 232 13.67 0.40 28.14
CA GLN A 232 13.86 1.85 27.99
C GLN A 232 12.54 2.61 28.25
N ALA A 233 11.43 2.18 27.67
CA ALA A 233 10.13 2.79 27.86
C ALA A 233 9.70 2.78 29.34
N ILE A 234 9.89 1.67 30.04
CA ILE A 234 9.60 1.55 31.46
C ILE A 234 10.47 2.54 32.28
N LYS A 235 11.75 2.68 31.93
CA LYS A 235 12.65 3.66 32.59
C LYS A 235 12.20 5.11 32.39
N HIS A 236 11.49 5.39 31.31
CA HIS A 236 10.89 6.69 31.05
C HIS A 236 9.45 6.82 31.58
N GLY A 237 8.97 5.84 32.37
CA GLY A 237 7.68 5.90 33.03
C GLY A 237 6.48 5.51 32.15
N ILE A 238 6.72 4.94 30.95
CA ILE A 238 5.66 4.49 30.06
C ILE A 238 5.12 3.15 30.57
N SER A 239 3.80 3.10 30.78
CA SER A 239 3.10 1.87 31.12
C SER A 239 2.91 1.03 29.86
N ILE A 240 3.56 -0.15 29.80
CA ILE A 240 3.41 -1.11 28.72
C ILE A 240 2.70 -2.33 29.28
N SER A 241 1.55 -2.64 28.72
CA SER A 241 0.74 -3.81 29.10
C SER A 241 1.32 -5.14 28.60
#